data_b373bc01f61d524f3a025d0d5d27645f
#
_entry.id   b373bc01f61d524f3a025d0d5d27645f
#
_cell.length_a   1.000
_cell.length_b   1.000
_cell.length_c   1.000
_cell.angle_alpha   90.00
_cell.angle_beta   90.00
_cell.angle_gamma   90.00
#
_symmetry.space_group_name_H-M   'P 1'
#
loop_
_entity.id
_entity.type
_entity.pdbx_description
1 polymer ?
#
loop_
_entity_poly.entity_id
_entity_poly.type
_entity_poly.pdbx_seq_one_letter_code
_entity_poly.pdbx_strand_id
1 'polypeptide(L)'
;MAKYIMALDAGTTSNRCILFNEKGEMCSVAQKEFTQYFPKPGWVEHDANEIWSSQLGVAVEAMSKIGAEAEDIAGIGITNQRETAIVWDKNTGEPIYNAIVWQCRRTSEYCDSLKAKGLTEVYRKKTGLVIDAYFSGTKVKWILDHVEGARERAEKGELLFGTVETWLIWKLTKGAVHVTDYSNASRTMLFNINTLEWDEEILRELEIPKCMLPEAKPSSCVYGMSDPSFFGGEIPIAGAAGDQQAALFGQTCFEKGEAKNTYGTGCFLLMNTGEQPVFSKNGLVTTIAWGLDGKVNYALEGSIFVAGAAIQWLRDEMRLIDSAADSEYMAGKVADTNGCYVVPAFTGLGAPYWDQYARGTIVGITRGVNKYHIIRATLESLAYQVNDVLAAMKADSGIHLSALKVDGGASANNFLMQFQSDMIGAPVSRPCCVETTAMGAAYLAGLAVGYWKSKEDVVNNWQIDRTFIPGMEDEAREKCLRGWNKAVKYAYGWAREE
;
A
#
# COMPACT_ATOMS: atom_id res chain seq x y z
N MET A 1 2.69 17.07 -29.74
CA MET A 1 3.29 16.17 -28.73
C MET A 1 2.26 16.04 -27.63
N ALA A 2 2.06 14.85 -27.11
CA ALA A 2 1.21 14.62 -25.96
C ALA A 2 1.66 15.47 -24.76
N LYS A 3 0.71 16.00 -24.01
CA LYS A 3 0.95 17.02 -22.96
C LYS A 3 0.93 16.43 -21.56
N TYR A 4 0.30 15.26 -21.40
CA TYR A 4 0.01 14.71 -20.08
C TYR A 4 0.26 13.20 -20.02
N ILE A 5 0.53 12.72 -18.81
CA ILE A 5 0.38 11.31 -18.41
C ILE A 5 -0.87 11.22 -17.54
N MET A 6 -1.70 10.23 -17.80
CA MET A 6 -2.89 9.91 -16.98
C MET A 6 -2.53 8.87 -15.92
N ALA A 7 -2.74 9.21 -14.66
CA ALA A 7 -2.65 8.24 -13.56
C ALA A 7 -4.05 7.86 -13.08
N LEU A 8 -4.35 6.57 -13.08
CA LEU A 8 -5.55 5.98 -12.49
C LEU A 8 -5.17 5.37 -11.14
N ASP A 9 -5.75 5.88 -10.07
CA ASP A 9 -5.51 5.44 -8.69
C ASP A 9 -6.80 4.80 -8.14
N ALA A 10 -6.84 3.48 -8.17
CA ALA A 10 -7.96 2.68 -7.68
C ALA A 10 -7.73 2.33 -6.20
N GLY A 11 -8.10 3.23 -5.31
CA GLY A 11 -7.94 3.07 -3.87
C GLY A 11 -8.97 2.13 -3.24
N THR A 12 -8.91 1.98 -1.92
CA THR A 12 -9.83 1.10 -1.18
C THR A 12 -11.23 1.67 -1.08
N THR A 13 -11.37 2.99 -0.96
CA THR A 13 -12.67 3.64 -0.73
C THR A 13 -13.10 4.55 -1.88
N SER A 14 -12.19 4.90 -2.76
CA SER A 14 -12.45 5.80 -3.88
C SER A 14 -11.49 5.55 -5.03
N ASN A 15 -11.95 5.90 -6.22
CA ASN A 15 -11.15 5.96 -7.43
C ASN A 15 -10.80 7.40 -7.77
N ARG A 16 -9.59 7.60 -8.27
CA ARG A 16 -9.06 8.91 -8.62
C ARG A 16 -8.40 8.86 -10.00
N CYS A 17 -8.45 9.97 -10.72
CA CYS A 17 -7.66 10.20 -11.92
C CYS A 17 -6.93 11.52 -11.79
N ILE A 18 -5.63 11.53 -12.08
CA ILE A 18 -4.79 12.72 -12.09
C ILE A 18 -4.06 12.80 -13.43
N LEU A 19 -4.09 13.98 -14.05
CA LEU A 19 -3.30 14.29 -15.23
C LEU A 19 -2.06 15.08 -14.82
N PHE A 20 -0.88 14.53 -15.11
CA PHE A 20 0.41 15.17 -14.82
C PHE A 20 1.07 15.67 -16.09
N ASN A 21 1.68 16.86 -16.02
CA ASN A 21 2.52 17.38 -17.12
C ASN A 21 3.97 16.88 -17.02
N GLU A 22 4.82 17.28 -17.95
CA GLU A 22 6.23 16.87 -18.02
C GLU A 22 7.04 17.27 -16.77
N LYS A 23 6.63 18.32 -16.07
CA LYS A 23 7.26 18.77 -14.82
C LYS A 23 6.75 18.02 -13.58
N GLY A 24 5.84 17.05 -13.74
CA GLY A 24 5.22 16.35 -12.63
C GLY A 24 4.16 17.19 -11.89
N GLU A 25 3.68 18.29 -12.47
CA GLU A 25 2.62 19.11 -11.87
C GLU A 25 1.24 18.51 -12.15
N MET A 26 0.38 18.52 -11.16
CA MET A 26 -1.02 18.08 -11.28
C MET A 26 -1.82 19.12 -12.06
N CYS A 27 -2.24 18.79 -13.27
CA CYS A 27 -3.02 19.69 -14.13
C CYS A 27 -4.52 19.50 -13.99
N SER A 28 -4.96 18.29 -13.67
CA SER A 28 -6.38 17.97 -13.43
C SER A 28 -6.50 16.81 -12.45
N VAL A 29 -7.55 16.87 -11.63
CA VAL A 29 -7.89 15.81 -10.66
C VAL A 29 -9.39 15.57 -10.66
N ALA A 30 -9.79 14.30 -10.67
CA ALA A 30 -11.17 13.88 -10.40
C ALA A 30 -11.14 12.67 -9.45
N GLN A 31 -12.13 12.61 -8.56
CA GLN A 31 -12.24 11.54 -7.57
C GLN A 31 -13.69 11.18 -7.33
N LYS A 32 -13.96 9.89 -7.11
CA LYS A 32 -15.29 9.40 -6.75
C LYS A 32 -15.18 8.23 -5.78
N GLU A 33 -15.93 8.29 -4.69
CA GLU A 33 -16.11 7.18 -3.76
C GLU A 33 -17.00 6.10 -4.39
N PHE A 34 -16.85 4.85 -3.92
CA PHE A 34 -17.71 3.73 -4.29
C PHE A 34 -18.13 2.92 -3.06
N THR A 35 -19.16 2.09 -3.24
CA THR A 35 -19.82 1.38 -2.15
C THR A 35 -18.92 0.32 -1.52
N GLN A 36 -18.91 0.28 -0.19
CA GLN A 36 -18.25 -0.74 0.62
C GLN A 36 -19.32 -1.72 1.14
N TYR A 37 -19.09 -3.03 0.98
CA TYR A 37 -20.01 -4.06 1.43
C TYR A 37 -19.43 -4.87 2.59
N PHE A 38 -20.21 -5.05 3.64
CA PHE A 38 -19.81 -5.78 4.85
C PHE A 38 -20.85 -6.89 5.14
N PRO A 39 -20.88 -7.97 4.33
CA PRO A 39 -21.98 -8.97 4.40
C PRO A 39 -22.02 -9.75 5.72
N LYS A 40 -20.87 -9.91 6.38
CA LYS A 40 -20.73 -10.58 7.69
C LYS A 40 -19.60 -9.91 8.50
N PRO A 41 -19.55 -10.10 9.83
CA PRO A 41 -18.43 -9.61 10.62
C PRO A 41 -17.06 -10.06 10.06
N GLY A 42 -16.15 -9.11 9.82
CA GLY A 42 -14.83 -9.37 9.24
C GLY A 42 -14.81 -9.63 7.73
N TRP A 43 -15.96 -9.56 7.04
CA TRP A 43 -16.04 -9.68 5.60
C TRP A 43 -16.10 -8.30 4.95
N VAL A 44 -15.31 -8.11 3.91
CA VAL A 44 -15.27 -6.86 3.13
C VAL A 44 -15.27 -7.19 1.65
N GLU A 45 -16.19 -6.57 0.92
CA GLU A 45 -16.38 -6.79 -0.51
C GLU A 45 -16.58 -5.46 -1.25
N HIS A 46 -16.20 -5.45 -2.54
CA HIS A 46 -16.51 -4.38 -3.49
C HIS A 46 -17.22 -4.96 -4.72
N ASP A 47 -18.06 -4.14 -5.36
CA ASP A 47 -18.54 -4.43 -6.70
C ASP A 47 -17.45 -4.06 -7.74
N ALA A 48 -16.92 -5.06 -8.45
CA ALA A 48 -15.89 -4.83 -9.45
C ALA A 48 -16.38 -3.97 -10.63
N ASN A 49 -17.68 -4.04 -10.97
CA ASN A 49 -18.27 -3.19 -12.00
C ASN A 49 -18.38 -1.72 -11.54
N GLU A 50 -18.65 -1.49 -10.25
CA GLU A 50 -18.64 -0.14 -9.67
C GLU A 50 -17.22 0.44 -9.64
N ILE A 51 -16.19 -0.37 -9.30
CA ILE A 51 -14.77 0.04 -9.42
C ILE A 51 -14.47 0.47 -10.85
N TRP A 52 -14.83 -0.33 -11.84
CA TRP A 52 -14.61 -0.02 -13.26
C TRP A 52 -15.32 1.26 -13.68
N SER A 53 -16.64 1.35 -13.45
CA SER A 53 -17.46 2.47 -13.92
C SER A 53 -17.06 3.80 -13.26
N SER A 54 -16.73 3.78 -11.97
CA SER A 54 -16.26 4.97 -11.27
C SER A 54 -14.85 5.38 -11.72
N GLN A 55 -13.94 4.42 -11.96
CA GLN A 55 -12.59 4.73 -12.46
C GLN A 55 -12.63 5.33 -13.88
N LEU A 56 -13.42 4.77 -14.77
CA LEU A 56 -13.63 5.34 -16.11
C LEU A 56 -14.28 6.73 -16.01
N GLY A 57 -15.28 6.89 -15.14
CA GLY A 57 -15.96 8.17 -14.95
C GLY A 57 -15.00 9.28 -14.53
N VAL A 58 -14.13 9.04 -13.53
CA VAL A 58 -13.16 10.05 -13.09
C VAL A 58 -12.07 10.31 -14.13
N ALA A 59 -11.71 9.31 -14.95
CA ALA A 59 -10.76 9.52 -16.05
C ALA A 59 -11.32 10.49 -17.10
N VAL A 60 -12.55 10.27 -17.56
CA VAL A 60 -13.25 11.15 -18.51
C VAL A 60 -13.48 12.54 -17.90
N GLU A 61 -13.86 12.61 -16.62
CA GLU A 61 -14.05 13.88 -15.91
C GLU A 61 -12.74 14.69 -15.83
N ALA A 62 -11.62 14.05 -15.49
CA ALA A 62 -10.33 14.72 -15.39
C ALA A 62 -9.88 15.29 -16.74
N MET A 63 -10.08 14.54 -17.84
CA MET A 63 -9.81 15.03 -19.19
C MET A 63 -10.71 16.23 -19.55
N SER A 64 -12.01 16.11 -19.29
CA SER A 64 -13.00 17.14 -19.61
C SER A 64 -12.73 18.45 -18.87
N LYS A 65 -12.28 18.41 -17.62
CA LYS A 65 -11.99 19.63 -16.82
C LYS A 65 -10.98 20.58 -17.48
N ILE A 66 -10.06 20.05 -18.28
CA ILE A 66 -9.02 20.85 -18.96
C ILE A 66 -9.11 20.77 -20.48
N GLY A 67 -10.18 20.15 -21.01
CA GLY A 67 -10.39 20.00 -22.46
C GLY A 67 -9.32 19.15 -23.14
N ALA A 68 -8.75 18.15 -22.43
CA ALA A 68 -7.78 17.25 -22.99
C ALA A 68 -8.46 16.16 -23.83
N GLU A 69 -7.87 15.84 -24.98
CA GLU A 69 -8.29 14.77 -25.88
C GLU A 69 -7.33 13.58 -25.77
N ALA A 70 -7.68 12.42 -26.34
CA ALA A 70 -6.84 11.22 -26.27
C ALA A 70 -5.41 11.47 -26.78
N GLU A 71 -5.23 12.25 -27.83
CA GLU A 71 -3.93 12.61 -28.40
C GLU A 71 -3.06 13.49 -27.50
N ASP A 72 -3.64 14.14 -26.50
CA ASP A 72 -2.91 14.89 -25.48
C ASP A 72 -2.34 13.99 -24.38
N ILE A 73 -2.77 12.71 -24.28
CA ILE A 73 -2.35 11.77 -23.26
C ILE A 73 -1.30 10.82 -23.84
N ALA A 74 -0.07 10.89 -23.34
CA ALA A 74 1.03 10.06 -23.79
C ALA A 74 0.90 8.58 -23.34
N GLY A 75 0.30 8.34 -22.18
CA GLY A 75 0.10 7.01 -21.63
C GLY A 75 -0.71 7.02 -20.35
N ILE A 76 -1.20 5.84 -20.00
CA ILE A 76 -1.95 5.56 -18.77
C ILE A 76 -1.08 4.74 -17.83
N GLY A 77 -0.92 5.23 -16.59
CA GLY A 77 -0.38 4.47 -15.47
C GLY A 77 -1.50 4.12 -14.49
N ILE A 78 -1.47 2.90 -13.97
CA ILE A 78 -2.49 2.38 -13.04
C ILE A 78 -1.81 2.03 -11.72
N THR A 79 -2.38 2.52 -10.64
CA THR A 79 -2.06 2.06 -9.29
C THR A 79 -3.34 1.65 -8.57
N ASN A 80 -3.25 0.75 -7.61
CA ASN A 80 -4.43 0.12 -7.04
C ASN A 80 -4.22 -0.34 -5.60
N GLN A 81 -5.32 -0.44 -4.86
CA GLN A 81 -5.38 -1.26 -3.66
C GLN A 81 -4.92 -2.68 -4.02
N ARG A 82 -3.95 -3.20 -3.27
CA ARG A 82 -3.34 -4.51 -3.55
C ARG A 82 -4.23 -5.65 -3.04
N GLU A 83 -3.91 -6.88 -3.41
CA GLU A 83 -4.43 -8.15 -2.91
C GLU A 83 -5.94 -8.38 -3.13
N THR A 84 -6.73 -7.37 -3.40
CA THR A 84 -8.16 -7.49 -3.67
C THR A 84 -8.37 -8.39 -4.87
N ALA A 85 -9.12 -9.50 -4.70
CA ALA A 85 -9.25 -10.56 -5.68
C ALA A 85 -10.57 -10.45 -6.45
N ILE A 86 -10.48 -10.46 -7.77
CA ILE A 86 -11.62 -10.43 -8.70
C ILE A 86 -11.55 -11.66 -9.59
N VAL A 87 -12.67 -12.39 -9.72
CA VAL A 87 -12.82 -13.50 -10.67
C VAL A 87 -14.00 -13.22 -11.57
N TRP A 88 -13.80 -13.33 -12.88
CA TRP A 88 -14.82 -13.02 -13.88
C TRP A 88 -14.84 -14.03 -15.03
N ASP A 89 -15.99 -14.09 -15.70
CA ASP A 89 -16.17 -14.85 -16.93
C ASP A 89 -15.49 -14.13 -18.10
N LYS A 90 -14.54 -14.79 -18.77
CA LYS A 90 -13.79 -14.19 -19.88
C LYS A 90 -14.64 -13.89 -21.12
N ASN A 91 -15.76 -14.57 -21.29
CA ASN A 91 -16.61 -14.44 -22.48
C ASN A 91 -17.64 -13.32 -22.32
N THR A 92 -18.20 -13.18 -21.10
CA THR A 92 -19.19 -12.15 -20.81
C THR A 92 -18.59 -10.88 -20.21
N GLY A 93 -17.43 -11.00 -19.57
CA GLY A 93 -16.80 -9.91 -18.83
C GLY A 93 -17.47 -9.60 -17.50
N GLU A 94 -18.36 -10.48 -17.01
CA GLU A 94 -19.05 -10.29 -15.75
C GLU A 94 -18.34 -10.98 -14.59
N PRO A 95 -18.12 -10.27 -13.45
CA PRO A 95 -17.65 -10.88 -12.23
C PRO A 95 -18.58 -11.98 -11.77
N ILE A 96 -18.05 -13.13 -11.36
CA ILE A 96 -18.87 -14.24 -10.83
C ILE A 96 -19.19 -14.08 -9.34
N TYR A 97 -18.48 -13.18 -8.67
CA TYR A 97 -18.65 -12.81 -7.28
C TYR A 97 -18.12 -11.39 -7.05
N ASN A 98 -18.53 -10.72 -5.98
CA ASN A 98 -17.94 -9.45 -5.56
C ASN A 98 -16.43 -9.59 -5.36
N ALA A 99 -15.68 -8.52 -5.63
CA ALA A 99 -14.27 -8.46 -5.30
C ALA A 99 -14.07 -8.65 -3.80
N ILE A 100 -13.26 -9.64 -3.41
CA ILE A 100 -12.94 -9.87 -1.99
C ILE A 100 -11.74 -8.98 -1.63
N VAL A 101 -11.99 -8.01 -0.75
CA VAL A 101 -11.05 -6.94 -0.42
C VAL A 101 -9.91 -7.46 0.47
N TRP A 102 -8.74 -6.84 0.37
CA TRP A 102 -7.55 -7.16 1.16
C TRP A 102 -7.81 -7.19 2.68
N GLN A 103 -8.74 -6.39 3.19
CA GLN A 103 -9.14 -6.34 4.60
C GLN A 103 -9.98 -7.54 5.06
N CYS A 104 -10.53 -8.32 4.11
CA CYS A 104 -11.47 -9.40 4.41
C CYS A 104 -10.78 -10.56 5.12
N ARG A 105 -11.38 -11.02 6.23
CA ARG A 105 -10.81 -12.09 7.08
C ARG A 105 -11.46 -13.45 6.89
N ARG A 106 -12.37 -13.64 5.89
CA ARG A 106 -13.13 -14.88 5.69
C ARG A 106 -12.31 -16.13 5.46
N THR A 107 -11.06 -15.99 5.01
CA THR A 107 -10.16 -17.10 4.72
C THR A 107 -9.16 -17.38 5.84
N SER A 108 -9.31 -16.76 7.02
CA SER A 108 -8.37 -16.90 8.14
C SER A 108 -8.22 -18.36 8.62
N GLU A 109 -9.32 -19.10 8.74
CA GLU A 109 -9.29 -20.51 9.13
C GLU A 109 -8.53 -21.39 8.15
N TYR A 110 -8.69 -21.10 6.83
CA TYR A 110 -7.94 -21.81 5.81
C TYR A 110 -6.44 -21.48 5.89
N CYS A 111 -6.08 -20.22 6.14
CA CYS A 111 -4.70 -19.81 6.39
C CYS A 111 -4.09 -20.58 7.58
N ASP A 112 -4.85 -20.72 8.67
CA ASP A 112 -4.39 -21.49 9.85
C ASP A 112 -4.21 -22.98 9.52
N SER A 113 -5.05 -23.55 8.66
CA SER A 113 -4.87 -24.92 8.18
C SER A 113 -3.57 -25.12 7.39
N LEU A 114 -3.20 -24.15 6.53
CA LEU A 114 -1.93 -24.15 5.78
C LEU A 114 -0.72 -24.06 6.72
N LYS A 115 -0.80 -23.21 7.76
CA LYS A 115 0.24 -23.11 8.79
C LYS A 115 0.38 -24.42 9.56
N ALA A 116 -0.73 -25.07 9.93
CA ALA A 116 -0.74 -26.35 10.61
C ALA A 116 -0.12 -27.47 9.78
N LYS A 117 -0.20 -27.40 8.43
CA LYS A 117 0.51 -28.29 7.50
C LYS A 117 2.03 -28.02 7.44
N GLY A 118 2.56 -27.00 8.16
CA GLY A 118 3.98 -26.65 8.14
C GLY A 118 4.44 -25.88 6.90
N LEU A 119 3.52 -25.25 6.14
CA LEU A 119 3.82 -24.59 4.87
C LEU A 119 4.37 -23.17 5.02
N THR A 120 4.43 -22.61 6.22
CA THR A 120 4.85 -21.21 6.47
C THR A 120 6.18 -20.87 5.81
N GLU A 121 7.20 -21.73 5.99
CA GLU A 121 8.53 -21.49 5.42
C GLU A 121 8.58 -21.67 3.88
N VAL A 122 7.73 -22.55 3.33
CA VAL A 122 7.62 -22.74 1.88
C VAL A 122 7.09 -21.47 1.25
N TYR A 123 5.99 -20.92 1.76
CA TYR A 123 5.40 -19.68 1.26
C TYR A 123 6.37 -18.52 1.42
N ARG A 124 6.99 -18.36 2.61
CA ARG A 124 7.94 -17.28 2.85
C ARG A 124 9.10 -17.28 1.87
N LYS A 125 9.73 -18.44 1.62
CA LYS A 125 10.87 -18.55 0.71
C LYS A 125 10.52 -18.31 -0.75
N LYS A 126 9.32 -18.69 -1.17
CA LYS A 126 8.86 -18.56 -2.57
C LYS A 126 8.25 -17.20 -2.85
N THR A 127 7.39 -16.72 -1.96
CA THR A 127 6.59 -15.51 -2.19
C THR A 127 7.07 -14.28 -1.41
N GLY A 128 7.92 -14.46 -0.41
CA GLY A 128 8.32 -13.38 0.51
C GLY A 128 7.26 -13.04 1.56
N LEU A 129 6.09 -13.69 1.53
CA LEU A 129 4.92 -13.35 2.33
C LEU A 129 4.73 -14.34 3.49
N VAL A 130 3.99 -13.88 4.50
CA VAL A 130 3.40 -14.75 5.51
C VAL A 130 2.10 -15.36 4.99
N ILE A 131 1.67 -16.51 5.52
CA ILE A 131 0.35 -17.07 5.22
C ILE A 131 -0.69 -16.26 6.00
N ASP A 132 -1.47 -15.45 5.31
CA ASP A 132 -2.52 -14.61 5.91
C ASP A 132 -3.66 -14.34 4.92
N ALA A 133 -4.87 -14.17 5.44
CA ALA A 133 -6.07 -13.81 4.68
C ALA A 133 -5.95 -12.45 3.97
N TYR A 134 -4.95 -11.66 4.29
CA TYR A 134 -4.61 -10.41 3.62
C TYR A 134 -4.36 -10.60 2.11
N PHE A 135 -3.65 -11.66 1.73
CA PHE A 135 -3.20 -11.90 0.35
C PHE A 135 -4.25 -12.59 -0.53
N SER A 136 -4.09 -12.52 -1.86
CA SER A 136 -5.13 -12.88 -2.82
C SER A 136 -5.44 -14.37 -2.89
N GLY A 137 -4.42 -15.25 -2.79
CA GLY A 137 -4.53 -16.66 -3.15
C GLY A 137 -5.66 -17.42 -2.46
N THR A 138 -5.79 -17.24 -1.13
CA THR A 138 -6.88 -17.91 -0.37
C THR A 138 -8.27 -17.35 -0.70
N LYS A 139 -8.36 -16.09 -1.14
CA LYS A 139 -9.62 -15.50 -1.61
C LYS A 139 -10.07 -16.10 -2.93
N VAL A 140 -9.13 -16.30 -3.87
CA VAL A 140 -9.42 -16.98 -5.14
C VAL A 140 -9.92 -18.40 -4.88
N LYS A 141 -9.21 -19.17 -4.04
CA LYS A 141 -9.66 -20.50 -3.64
C LYS A 141 -11.05 -20.47 -3.04
N TRP A 142 -11.33 -19.52 -2.15
CA TRP A 142 -12.65 -19.39 -1.54
C TRP A 142 -13.76 -19.17 -2.59
N ILE A 143 -13.53 -18.31 -3.59
CA ILE A 143 -14.49 -18.08 -4.69
C ILE A 143 -14.74 -19.38 -5.45
N LEU A 144 -13.69 -20.11 -5.82
CA LEU A 144 -13.82 -21.38 -6.57
C LEU A 144 -14.54 -22.46 -5.77
N ASP A 145 -14.41 -22.47 -4.45
CA ASP A 145 -15.04 -23.46 -3.58
C ASP A 145 -16.50 -23.13 -3.21
N HIS A 146 -16.91 -21.84 -3.25
CA HIS A 146 -18.21 -21.40 -2.74
C HIS A 146 -19.16 -20.87 -3.81
N VAL A 147 -18.67 -20.51 -4.99
CA VAL A 147 -19.54 -20.12 -6.11
C VAL A 147 -19.86 -21.36 -6.94
N GLU A 148 -21.15 -21.65 -7.11
CA GLU A 148 -21.62 -22.83 -7.82
C GLU A 148 -21.03 -22.90 -9.25
N GLY A 149 -20.45 -24.06 -9.59
CA GLY A 149 -19.84 -24.32 -10.90
C GLY A 149 -18.54 -23.56 -11.19
N ALA A 150 -18.04 -22.70 -10.27
CA ALA A 150 -16.86 -21.88 -10.50
C ALA A 150 -15.62 -22.72 -10.74
N ARG A 151 -15.38 -23.76 -9.96
CA ARG A 151 -14.20 -24.63 -10.10
C ARG A 151 -14.14 -25.32 -11.45
N GLU A 152 -15.23 -25.95 -11.88
CA GLU A 152 -15.30 -26.61 -13.18
C GLU A 152 -15.09 -25.63 -14.35
N ARG A 153 -15.66 -24.44 -14.24
CA ARG A 153 -15.49 -23.38 -15.23
C ARG A 153 -14.06 -22.85 -15.27
N ALA A 154 -13.40 -22.71 -14.11
CA ALA A 154 -12.01 -22.32 -14.02
C ALA A 154 -11.09 -23.37 -14.68
N GLU A 155 -11.32 -24.66 -14.41
CA GLU A 155 -10.56 -25.76 -15.02
C GLU A 155 -10.73 -25.83 -16.56
N LYS A 156 -11.90 -25.46 -17.07
CA LYS A 156 -12.16 -25.31 -18.52
C LYS A 156 -11.57 -24.04 -19.13
N GLY A 157 -10.94 -23.17 -18.32
CA GLY A 157 -10.38 -21.91 -18.78
C GLY A 157 -11.42 -20.86 -19.16
N GLU A 158 -12.62 -20.92 -18.58
CA GLU A 158 -13.71 -19.95 -18.81
C GLU A 158 -13.65 -18.76 -17.86
N LEU A 159 -12.92 -18.89 -16.74
CA LEU A 159 -12.77 -17.85 -15.75
C LEU A 159 -11.37 -17.24 -15.74
N LEU A 160 -11.29 -15.96 -15.48
CA LEU A 160 -10.06 -15.20 -15.28
C LEU A 160 -10.00 -14.65 -13.84
N PHE A 161 -8.79 -14.59 -13.32
CA PHE A 161 -8.47 -13.92 -12.07
C PHE A 161 -7.62 -12.68 -12.32
N GLY A 162 -7.81 -11.67 -11.51
CA GLY A 162 -6.91 -10.53 -11.41
C GLY A 162 -7.07 -9.77 -10.12
N THR A 163 -6.06 -8.98 -9.82
CA THR A 163 -6.14 -7.86 -8.88
C THR A 163 -6.76 -6.66 -9.61
N VAL A 164 -6.96 -5.55 -8.91
CA VAL A 164 -7.76 -4.44 -9.44
C VAL A 164 -7.16 -3.86 -10.73
N GLU A 165 -5.84 -3.73 -10.82
CA GLU A 165 -5.19 -3.22 -12.04
C GLU A 165 -5.38 -4.17 -13.23
N THR A 166 -5.33 -5.48 -13.01
CA THR A 166 -5.59 -6.48 -14.05
C THR A 166 -7.02 -6.35 -14.59
N TRP A 167 -7.99 -6.19 -13.69
CA TRP A 167 -9.37 -5.93 -14.04
C TRP A 167 -9.52 -4.66 -14.87
N LEU A 168 -8.89 -3.56 -14.45
CA LEU A 168 -8.95 -2.28 -15.16
C LEU A 168 -8.28 -2.37 -16.55
N ILE A 169 -7.12 -3.01 -16.67
CA ILE A 169 -6.45 -3.22 -17.96
C ILE A 169 -7.33 -4.06 -18.88
N TRP A 170 -7.91 -5.14 -18.36
CA TRP A 170 -8.79 -6.02 -19.14
C TRP A 170 -10.04 -5.25 -19.62
N LYS A 171 -10.66 -4.44 -18.78
CA LYS A 171 -11.81 -3.57 -19.15
C LYS A 171 -11.42 -2.48 -20.15
N LEU A 172 -10.31 -1.78 -19.93
CA LEU A 172 -9.82 -0.72 -20.83
C LEU A 172 -9.49 -1.24 -22.23
N THR A 173 -9.07 -2.49 -22.33
CA THR A 173 -8.73 -3.15 -23.61
C THR A 173 -9.89 -3.99 -24.18
N LYS A 174 -11.09 -3.88 -23.60
CA LYS A 174 -12.27 -4.71 -23.97
C LYS A 174 -11.97 -6.20 -24.04
N GLY A 175 -11.18 -6.71 -23.11
CA GLY A 175 -10.84 -8.12 -22.99
C GLY A 175 -9.67 -8.59 -23.85
N ALA A 176 -9.00 -7.69 -24.56
CA ALA A 176 -7.87 -8.07 -25.41
C ALA A 176 -6.60 -8.43 -24.62
N VAL A 177 -6.43 -7.89 -23.39
CA VAL A 177 -5.20 -8.06 -22.60
C VAL A 177 -5.55 -8.51 -21.18
N HIS A 178 -4.93 -9.65 -20.76
CA HIS A 178 -5.04 -10.19 -19.41
C HIS A 178 -3.66 -10.27 -18.76
N VAL A 179 -3.26 -9.21 -18.08
CA VAL A 179 -1.92 -9.05 -17.50
C VAL A 179 -1.99 -8.47 -16.08
N THR A 180 -0.95 -8.73 -15.33
CA THR A 180 -0.64 -8.06 -14.04
C THR A 180 0.80 -7.58 -14.07
N ASP A 181 1.17 -6.65 -13.18
CA ASP A 181 2.57 -6.31 -12.99
C ASP A 181 3.23 -7.16 -11.89
N TYR A 182 4.58 -7.19 -11.87
CA TYR A 182 5.31 -7.97 -10.88
C TYR A 182 5.02 -7.56 -9.45
N SER A 183 4.78 -6.26 -9.17
CA SER A 183 4.51 -5.79 -7.83
C SER A 183 3.18 -6.32 -7.29
N ASN A 184 2.11 -6.26 -8.09
CA ASN A 184 0.81 -6.85 -7.73
C ASN A 184 0.86 -8.38 -7.70
N ALA A 185 1.51 -9.02 -8.66
CA ALA A 185 1.71 -10.47 -8.65
C ALA A 185 2.36 -10.94 -7.35
N SER A 186 3.37 -10.22 -6.84
CA SER A 186 4.05 -10.54 -5.60
C SER A 186 3.17 -10.45 -4.35
N ARG A 187 1.97 -9.86 -4.45
CA ARG A 187 1.00 -9.73 -3.33
C ARG A 187 -0.07 -10.82 -3.35
N THR A 188 -0.05 -11.69 -4.32
CA THR A 188 -1.09 -12.72 -4.48
C THR A 188 -0.91 -13.95 -3.61
N MET A 189 0.28 -14.18 -3.05
CA MET A 189 0.69 -15.43 -2.40
C MET A 189 0.72 -16.64 -3.36
N LEU A 190 0.67 -16.37 -4.68
CA LEU A 190 0.71 -17.38 -5.75
C LEU A 190 1.97 -17.27 -6.60
N PHE A 191 2.69 -16.15 -6.51
CA PHE A 191 3.79 -15.78 -7.38
C PHE A 191 5.15 -16.00 -6.70
N ASN A 192 6.03 -16.72 -7.39
CA ASN A 192 7.40 -16.94 -6.91
C ASN A 192 8.27 -15.73 -7.27
N ILE A 193 8.63 -14.95 -6.26
CA ILE A 193 9.41 -13.72 -6.46
C ILE A 193 10.86 -13.95 -6.88
N ASN A 194 11.36 -15.19 -6.78
CA ASN A 194 12.72 -15.53 -7.17
C ASN A 194 12.79 -15.91 -8.66
N THR A 195 11.77 -16.57 -9.18
CA THR A 195 11.69 -17.01 -10.58
C THR A 195 10.88 -16.10 -11.47
N LEU A 196 10.10 -15.17 -10.88
CA LEU A 196 9.14 -14.27 -11.56
C LEU A 196 8.07 -15.04 -12.35
N GLU A 197 7.59 -16.13 -11.77
CA GLU A 197 6.57 -17.01 -12.35
C GLU A 197 5.53 -17.39 -11.28
N TRP A 198 4.34 -17.77 -11.74
CA TRP A 198 3.33 -18.39 -10.89
C TRP A 198 3.84 -19.72 -10.37
N ASP A 199 3.80 -19.94 -9.05
CA ASP A 199 4.38 -21.13 -8.40
C ASP A 199 3.44 -22.32 -8.48
N GLU A 200 3.82 -23.34 -9.25
CA GLU A 200 2.98 -24.52 -9.53
C GLU A 200 2.70 -25.38 -8.29
N GLU A 201 3.62 -25.41 -7.31
CA GLU A 201 3.39 -26.14 -6.05
C GLU A 201 2.32 -25.46 -5.22
N ILE A 202 2.38 -24.12 -5.11
CA ILE A 202 1.38 -23.32 -4.41
C ILE A 202 0.03 -23.41 -5.14
N LEU A 203 0.01 -23.28 -6.46
CA LEU A 203 -1.23 -23.40 -7.24
C LEU A 203 -1.89 -24.76 -7.03
N ARG A 204 -1.11 -25.83 -6.96
CA ARG A 204 -1.61 -27.18 -6.69
C ARG A 204 -2.15 -27.31 -5.26
N GLU A 205 -1.46 -26.77 -4.23
CA GLU A 205 -1.92 -26.77 -2.85
C GLU A 205 -3.24 -26.01 -2.68
N LEU A 206 -3.39 -24.87 -3.37
CA LEU A 206 -4.60 -24.06 -3.33
C LEU A 206 -5.66 -24.50 -4.36
N GLU A 207 -5.36 -25.50 -5.18
CA GLU A 207 -6.24 -26.01 -6.26
C GLU A 207 -6.70 -24.89 -7.21
N ILE A 208 -5.78 -23.99 -7.59
CA ILE A 208 -6.06 -22.88 -8.51
C ILE A 208 -5.53 -23.22 -9.90
N PRO A 209 -6.40 -23.31 -10.94
CA PRO A 209 -5.98 -23.57 -12.29
C PRO A 209 -5.10 -22.44 -12.86
N LYS A 210 -3.91 -22.78 -13.37
CA LYS A 210 -2.96 -21.80 -13.92
C LYS A 210 -3.56 -21.00 -15.10
N CYS A 211 -4.48 -21.59 -15.86
CA CYS A 211 -5.10 -20.95 -17.03
C CYS A 211 -5.96 -19.73 -16.69
N MET A 212 -6.34 -19.54 -15.43
CA MET A 212 -7.08 -18.36 -15.01
C MET A 212 -6.21 -17.18 -14.56
N LEU A 213 -4.88 -17.37 -14.50
CA LEU A 213 -3.96 -16.36 -14.02
C LEU A 213 -3.47 -15.43 -15.15
N PRO A 214 -3.29 -14.12 -14.87
CA PRO A 214 -2.78 -13.18 -15.87
C PRO A 214 -1.30 -13.43 -16.19
N GLU A 215 -0.86 -12.97 -17.35
CA GLU A 215 0.58 -12.87 -17.65
C GLU A 215 1.21 -11.81 -16.75
N ALA A 216 2.28 -12.16 -16.04
CA ALA A 216 3.00 -11.21 -15.19
C ALA A 216 4.07 -10.49 -16.02
N LYS A 217 4.08 -9.15 -15.97
CA LYS A 217 4.98 -8.27 -16.74
C LYS A 217 5.69 -7.26 -15.84
N PRO A 218 6.76 -6.61 -16.35
CA PRO A 218 7.37 -5.47 -15.64
C PRO A 218 6.37 -4.36 -15.34
N SER A 219 6.62 -3.59 -14.28
CA SER A 219 5.74 -2.49 -13.86
C SER A 219 5.72 -1.31 -14.84
N SER A 220 6.80 -1.16 -15.63
CA SER A 220 6.94 -0.15 -16.68
C SER A 220 7.13 -0.85 -18.04
N CYS A 221 6.06 -1.03 -18.77
CA CYS A 221 6.04 -1.52 -20.15
C CYS A 221 4.66 -1.25 -20.77
N VAL A 222 4.56 -1.20 -22.07
CA VAL A 222 3.27 -1.10 -22.77
C VAL A 222 2.55 -2.44 -22.68
N TYR A 223 1.46 -2.51 -21.95
CA TYR A 223 0.62 -3.69 -21.80
C TYR A 223 -0.34 -3.88 -23.00
N GLY A 224 -0.86 -2.77 -23.53
CA GLY A 224 -1.82 -2.72 -24.62
C GLY A 224 -2.32 -1.29 -24.84
N MET A 225 -3.32 -1.15 -25.71
CA MET A 225 -3.96 0.14 -26.03
C MET A 225 -5.37 0.16 -25.43
N SER A 226 -5.80 1.30 -24.90
CA SER A 226 -7.20 1.47 -24.52
C SER A 226 -8.10 1.42 -25.74
N ASP A 227 -9.31 0.87 -25.59
CA ASP A 227 -10.29 0.94 -26.67
C ASP A 227 -10.68 2.41 -26.95
N PRO A 228 -10.69 2.83 -28.24
CA PRO A 228 -10.93 4.24 -28.60
C PRO A 228 -12.31 4.76 -28.20
N SER A 229 -13.27 3.87 -27.93
CA SER A 229 -14.62 4.29 -27.50
C SER A 229 -14.66 4.92 -26.09
N PHE A 230 -13.62 4.74 -25.27
CA PHE A 230 -13.59 5.30 -23.92
C PHE A 230 -13.11 6.76 -23.89
N PHE A 231 -12.12 7.08 -24.73
CA PHE A 231 -11.44 8.40 -24.68
C PHE A 231 -11.47 9.15 -26.03
N GLY A 232 -12.14 8.59 -27.02
CA GLY A 232 -12.15 9.17 -28.38
C GLY A 232 -10.90 8.85 -29.21
N GLY A 233 -10.00 8.03 -28.69
CA GLY A 233 -8.77 7.56 -29.32
C GLY A 233 -8.07 6.51 -28.49
N GLU A 234 -7.10 5.83 -29.07
CA GLU A 234 -6.28 4.83 -28.39
C GLU A 234 -5.20 5.50 -27.53
N ILE A 235 -5.04 5.07 -26.29
CA ILE A 235 -3.99 5.54 -25.36
C ILE A 235 -3.22 4.32 -24.86
N PRO A 236 -1.87 4.34 -24.89
CA PRO A 236 -1.06 3.24 -24.36
C PRO A 236 -1.28 3.07 -22.84
N ILE A 237 -1.56 1.85 -22.40
CA ILE A 237 -1.58 1.49 -20.98
C ILE A 237 -0.16 0.97 -20.69
N ALA A 238 0.64 1.73 -19.95
CA ALA A 238 2.08 1.57 -19.96
C ALA A 238 2.76 1.51 -18.59
N GLY A 239 2.00 1.62 -17.51
CA GLY A 239 2.50 1.50 -16.15
C GLY A 239 1.46 0.83 -15.25
N ALA A 240 1.91 -0.07 -14.37
CA ALA A 240 1.08 -0.63 -13.32
C ALA A 240 1.92 -0.94 -12.09
N ALA A 241 1.42 -0.61 -10.91
CA ALA A 241 2.03 -1.01 -9.64
C ALA A 241 0.99 -0.97 -8.52
N GLY A 242 1.16 -1.84 -7.52
CA GLY A 242 0.42 -1.73 -6.27
C GLY A 242 0.65 -0.37 -5.59
N ASP A 243 -0.34 0.12 -4.86
CA ASP A 243 -0.35 1.48 -4.30
C ASP A 243 0.91 1.83 -3.50
N GLN A 244 1.38 0.92 -2.67
CA GLN A 244 2.56 1.15 -1.83
C GLN A 244 3.87 1.12 -2.64
N GLN A 245 3.95 0.26 -3.66
CA GLN A 245 5.07 0.21 -4.58
C GLN A 245 5.09 1.44 -5.50
N ALA A 246 3.93 1.86 -5.99
CA ALA A 246 3.80 3.10 -6.75
C ALA A 246 4.24 4.31 -5.92
N ALA A 247 3.84 4.38 -4.64
CA ALA A 247 4.30 5.44 -3.74
C ALA A 247 5.82 5.41 -3.51
N LEU A 248 6.43 4.23 -3.38
CA LEU A 248 7.88 4.09 -3.28
C LEU A 248 8.58 4.64 -4.55
N PHE A 249 8.05 4.33 -5.73
CA PHE A 249 8.55 4.83 -7.00
C PHE A 249 8.33 6.34 -7.16
N GLY A 250 7.14 6.84 -6.81
CA GLY A 250 6.79 8.26 -6.86
C GLY A 250 7.61 9.11 -5.87
N GLN A 251 8.03 8.53 -4.76
CA GLN A 251 8.99 9.11 -3.83
C GLN A 251 10.44 9.02 -4.33
N THR A 252 10.65 8.51 -5.53
CA THR A 252 12.00 8.33 -6.12
C THR A 252 12.98 7.56 -5.22
N CYS A 253 12.49 6.54 -4.52
CA CYS A 253 13.32 5.67 -3.68
C CYS A 253 14.04 4.62 -4.54
N PHE A 254 14.89 5.05 -5.46
CA PHE A 254 15.51 4.19 -6.47
C PHE A 254 16.75 3.47 -5.97
N GLU A 255 17.39 4.00 -4.95
CA GLU A 255 18.62 3.44 -4.41
C GLU A 255 18.34 2.49 -3.23
N LYS A 256 19.21 1.48 -3.09
CA LYS A 256 19.17 0.56 -1.96
C LYS A 256 19.31 1.32 -0.64
N GLY A 257 18.34 1.12 0.27
CA GLY A 257 18.30 1.76 1.59
C GLY A 257 17.46 3.04 1.62
N GLU A 258 16.94 3.50 0.48
CA GLU A 258 15.91 4.54 0.48
C GLU A 258 14.57 3.93 0.88
N ALA A 259 13.84 4.66 1.71
CA ALA A 259 12.56 4.20 2.24
C ALA A 259 11.53 5.32 2.21
N LYS A 260 10.28 4.90 2.07
CA LYS A 260 9.13 5.79 2.23
C LYS A 260 8.21 5.31 3.34
N ASN A 261 7.49 6.23 3.96
CA ASN A 261 6.39 5.93 4.85
C ASN A 261 5.17 6.77 4.48
N THR A 262 4.06 6.11 4.17
CA THR A 262 2.77 6.76 3.93
C THR A 262 1.98 6.78 5.24
N TYR A 263 1.70 7.98 5.75
CA TYR A 263 0.90 8.21 6.96
C TYR A 263 -0.58 8.39 6.61
N GLY A 264 -1.27 7.28 6.45
CA GLY A 264 -2.73 7.21 6.24
C GLY A 264 -3.47 6.85 7.54
N THR A 265 -4.55 6.11 7.43
CA THR A 265 -5.27 5.49 8.57
C THR A 265 -4.32 4.63 9.41
N GLY A 266 -3.52 3.80 8.73
CA GLY A 266 -2.29 3.18 9.25
C GLY A 266 -1.07 3.78 8.59
N CYS A 267 0.12 3.18 8.82
CA CYS A 267 1.33 3.49 8.08
C CYS A 267 1.78 2.27 7.28
N PHE A 268 2.24 2.53 6.05
CA PHE A 268 2.87 1.52 5.22
C PHE A 268 4.27 1.98 4.85
N LEU A 269 5.25 1.27 5.40
CA LEU A 269 6.65 1.59 5.26
C LEU A 269 7.32 0.57 4.34
N LEU A 270 7.93 1.04 3.27
CA LEU A 270 8.69 0.24 2.32
C LEU A 270 10.12 0.76 2.21
N MET A 271 11.08 -0.16 2.22
CA MET A 271 12.50 0.12 1.96
C MET A 271 12.95 -0.65 0.72
N ASN A 272 13.53 0.05 -0.24
CA ASN A 272 14.19 -0.57 -1.40
C ASN A 272 15.42 -1.37 -0.93
N THR A 273 15.43 -2.67 -1.20
CA THR A 273 16.53 -3.58 -0.83
C THR A 273 17.46 -3.90 -2.00
N GLY A 274 17.20 -3.32 -3.18
CA GLY A 274 17.98 -3.55 -4.40
C GLY A 274 17.47 -4.75 -5.20
N GLU A 275 18.34 -5.30 -6.05
CA GLU A 275 17.99 -6.35 -7.03
C GLU A 275 17.96 -7.77 -6.45
N GLN A 276 18.16 -7.93 -5.15
CA GLN A 276 18.08 -9.23 -4.45
C GLN A 276 17.03 -9.18 -3.35
N PRO A 277 16.16 -10.20 -3.23
CA PRO A 277 15.18 -10.25 -2.16
C PRO A 277 15.86 -10.46 -0.80
N VAL A 278 15.39 -9.72 0.20
CA VAL A 278 15.77 -9.92 1.61
C VAL A 278 14.58 -10.54 2.33
N PHE A 279 14.74 -11.77 2.83
CA PHE A 279 13.68 -12.47 3.55
C PHE A 279 13.71 -12.12 5.04
N SER A 280 12.61 -11.56 5.53
CA SER A 280 12.52 -11.11 6.91
C SER A 280 12.45 -12.26 7.91
N LYS A 281 13.13 -12.08 9.05
CA LYS A 281 13.01 -12.92 10.25
C LYS A 281 12.36 -12.17 11.41
N ASN A 282 12.08 -10.88 11.20
CA ASN A 282 11.57 -9.96 12.23
C ASN A 282 10.15 -9.46 11.93
N GLY A 283 9.32 -10.30 11.28
CA GLY A 283 7.90 -10.00 11.09
C GLY A 283 7.58 -9.01 9.97
N LEU A 284 8.49 -8.78 9.03
CA LEU A 284 8.22 -7.99 7.83
C LEU A 284 7.86 -8.90 6.65
N VAL A 285 7.34 -8.32 5.58
CA VAL A 285 7.13 -9.04 4.32
C VAL A 285 8.12 -8.56 3.26
N THR A 286 8.53 -9.50 2.41
CA THR A 286 9.34 -9.20 1.23
C THR A 286 8.43 -9.12 0.02
N THR A 287 8.58 -8.09 -0.78
CA THR A 287 7.74 -7.86 -1.96
C THR A 287 8.60 -7.40 -3.13
N ILE A 288 8.08 -7.51 -4.35
CA ILE A 288 8.70 -6.86 -5.51
C ILE A 288 8.31 -5.38 -5.46
N ALA A 289 9.29 -4.51 -5.55
CA ALA A 289 9.07 -3.06 -5.62
C ALA A 289 8.58 -2.65 -7.02
N TRP A 290 9.31 -3.04 -8.04
CA TRP A 290 8.97 -2.85 -9.46
C TRP A 290 9.84 -3.69 -10.38
N GLY A 291 9.37 -3.85 -11.62
CA GLY A 291 10.17 -4.28 -12.77
C GLY A 291 10.33 -3.13 -13.75
N LEU A 292 11.57 -2.81 -14.12
CA LEU A 292 11.93 -1.71 -15.02
C LEU A 292 13.23 -2.05 -15.76
N ASP A 293 13.30 -1.83 -17.07
CA ASP A 293 14.51 -2.00 -17.90
C ASP A 293 15.18 -3.38 -17.78
N GLY A 294 14.35 -4.43 -17.68
CA GLY A 294 14.83 -5.81 -17.53
C GLY A 294 15.38 -6.17 -16.17
N LYS A 295 15.25 -5.28 -15.19
CA LYS A 295 15.66 -5.47 -13.80
C LYS A 295 14.45 -5.47 -12.87
N VAL A 296 14.59 -6.18 -11.75
CA VAL A 296 13.60 -6.21 -10.68
C VAL A 296 14.23 -5.71 -9.40
N ASN A 297 13.56 -4.75 -8.77
CA ASN A 297 13.89 -4.29 -7.43
C ASN A 297 12.92 -4.88 -6.41
N TYR A 298 13.45 -5.18 -5.23
CA TYR A 298 12.69 -5.74 -4.11
C TYR A 298 12.59 -4.71 -2.98
N ALA A 299 11.61 -4.92 -2.11
CA ALA A 299 11.42 -4.10 -0.92
C ALA A 299 11.09 -4.97 0.30
N LEU A 300 11.50 -4.51 1.48
CA LEU A 300 10.92 -4.91 2.75
C LEU A 300 9.75 -3.99 3.07
N GLU A 301 8.66 -4.58 3.53
CA GLU A 301 7.45 -3.85 3.93
C GLU A 301 7.07 -4.16 5.37
N GLY A 302 6.75 -3.10 6.13
CA GLY A 302 6.12 -3.20 7.43
C GLY A 302 4.83 -2.38 7.46
N SER A 303 3.76 -3.00 7.96
CA SER A 303 2.44 -2.39 8.07
C SER A 303 2.12 -2.06 9.53
N ILE A 304 1.79 -0.83 9.80
CA ILE A 304 1.32 -0.30 11.09
C ILE A 304 -0.18 -0.05 10.94
N PHE A 305 -1.01 -0.73 11.74
CA PHE A 305 -2.46 -0.73 11.52
C PHE A 305 -3.14 0.57 11.96
N VAL A 306 -2.59 1.26 12.97
CA VAL A 306 -3.20 2.45 13.55
C VAL A 306 -2.20 3.60 13.59
N ALA A 307 -2.43 4.60 12.75
CA ALA A 307 -1.68 5.85 12.71
C ALA A 307 -2.64 7.05 12.70
N GLY A 308 -3.04 7.55 11.55
CA GLY A 308 -4.04 8.63 11.46
C GLY A 308 -5.36 8.30 12.15
N ALA A 309 -5.72 7.01 12.23
CA ALA A 309 -6.88 6.55 13.01
C ALA A 309 -6.78 6.93 14.50
N ALA A 310 -5.57 6.98 15.07
CA ALA A 310 -5.40 7.43 16.47
C ALA A 310 -5.70 8.93 16.62
N ILE A 311 -5.37 9.74 15.62
CA ILE A 311 -5.70 11.16 15.63
C ILE A 311 -7.20 11.39 15.43
N GLN A 312 -7.83 10.59 14.54
CA GLN A 312 -9.28 10.61 14.39
C GLN A 312 -9.99 10.21 15.68
N TRP A 313 -9.48 9.19 16.38
CA TRP A 313 -10.01 8.79 17.69
C TRP A 313 -9.92 9.91 18.73
N LEU A 314 -8.81 10.68 18.79
CA LEU A 314 -8.71 11.87 19.65
C LEU A 314 -9.76 12.92 19.31
N ARG A 315 -10.12 13.09 18.04
CA ARG A 315 -11.11 14.05 17.56
C ARG A 315 -12.54 13.57 17.78
N ASP A 316 -12.87 12.39 17.28
CA ASP A 316 -14.26 11.94 17.11
C ASP A 316 -14.81 11.31 18.40
N GLU A 317 -14.02 10.48 19.08
CA GLU A 317 -14.45 9.73 20.25
C GLU A 317 -14.03 10.42 21.56
N MET A 318 -12.77 10.82 21.67
CA MET A 318 -12.26 11.45 22.88
C MET A 318 -12.58 12.94 22.96
N ARG A 319 -12.84 13.59 21.82
CA ARG A 319 -13.14 15.02 21.69
C ARG A 319 -12.11 15.91 22.38
N LEU A 320 -10.84 15.54 22.28
CA LEU A 320 -9.72 16.29 22.83
C LEU A 320 -9.19 17.36 21.87
N ILE A 321 -9.50 17.21 20.57
CA ILE A 321 -9.17 18.13 19.47
C ILE A 321 -10.41 18.30 18.58
N ASP A 322 -10.53 19.44 17.90
CA ASP A 322 -11.64 19.71 16.97
C ASP A 322 -11.27 19.33 15.53
N SER A 323 -9.99 19.43 15.18
CA SER A 323 -9.45 19.01 13.89
C SER A 323 -8.11 18.27 14.06
N ALA A 324 -7.71 17.48 13.06
CA ALA A 324 -6.41 16.80 13.09
C ALA A 324 -5.24 17.81 13.19
N ALA A 325 -5.37 18.99 12.60
CA ALA A 325 -4.36 20.04 12.62
C ALA A 325 -4.10 20.58 14.04
N ASP A 326 -5.12 20.61 14.91
CA ASP A 326 -4.98 21.08 16.30
C ASP A 326 -4.00 20.24 17.10
N SER A 327 -3.79 18.98 16.71
CA SER A 327 -2.89 18.06 17.41
C SER A 327 -1.45 18.57 17.44
N GLU A 328 -0.97 19.24 16.39
CA GLU A 328 0.37 19.84 16.35
C GLU A 328 0.51 20.96 17.38
N TYR A 329 -0.41 21.89 17.35
CA TYR A 329 -0.41 23.02 18.30
C TYR A 329 -0.55 22.56 19.74
N MET A 330 -1.46 21.63 20.01
CA MET A 330 -1.71 21.13 21.36
C MET A 330 -0.56 20.29 21.91
N ALA A 331 0.11 19.49 21.09
CA ALA A 331 1.31 18.75 21.48
C ALA A 331 2.46 19.69 21.90
N GLY A 332 2.55 20.85 21.24
CA GLY A 332 3.53 21.90 21.56
C GLY A 332 3.28 22.65 22.88
N LYS A 333 2.12 22.44 23.55
CA LYS A 333 1.81 23.08 24.85
C LYS A 333 2.56 22.47 26.04
N VAL A 334 3.18 21.32 25.86
CA VAL A 334 3.94 20.60 26.88
C VAL A 334 5.33 20.27 26.35
N ALA A 335 6.32 20.28 27.25
CA ALA A 335 7.71 20.03 26.89
C ALA A 335 7.98 18.55 26.54
N ASP A 336 7.25 17.63 27.19
CA ASP A 336 7.33 16.18 26.99
C ASP A 336 5.98 15.53 27.33
N THR A 337 5.92 14.20 27.37
CA THR A 337 4.70 13.46 27.73
C THR A 337 4.51 13.24 29.21
N ASN A 338 5.41 13.76 30.06
CA ASN A 338 5.45 13.51 31.50
C ASN A 338 5.42 12.01 31.85
N GLY A 339 6.10 11.19 31.05
CA GLY A 339 6.17 9.74 31.23
C GLY A 339 4.91 8.97 30.78
N CYS A 340 3.93 9.65 30.17
CA CYS A 340 2.75 9.02 29.59
C CYS A 340 3.07 8.47 28.21
N TYR A 341 2.63 7.23 27.92
CA TYR A 341 2.72 6.58 26.61
C TYR A 341 1.34 6.10 26.19
N VAL A 342 1.01 6.28 24.91
CA VAL A 342 -0.20 5.76 24.28
C VAL A 342 0.22 4.68 23.29
N VAL A 343 -0.29 3.46 23.43
CA VAL A 343 -0.12 2.36 22.48
C VAL A 343 -1.43 2.19 21.72
N PRO A 344 -1.55 2.67 20.46
CA PRO A 344 -2.85 2.73 19.77
C PRO A 344 -3.18 1.40 19.07
N ALA A 345 -3.18 0.28 19.81
CA ALA A 345 -3.44 -1.04 19.29
C ALA A 345 -4.95 -1.34 19.17
N PHE A 346 -5.74 -0.46 18.52
CA PHE A 346 -7.20 -0.57 18.46
C PHE A 346 -7.67 -1.87 17.76
N THR A 347 -6.93 -2.33 16.76
CA THR A 347 -7.19 -3.56 16.00
C THR A 347 -6.07 -4.58 16.14
N GLY A 348 -5.33 -4.52 17.26
CA GLY A 348 -4.09 -5.26 17.44
C GLY A 348 -2.85 -4.49 17.00
N LEU A 349 -1.69 -5.11 17.12
CA LEU A 349 -0.40 -4.58 16.68
C LEU A 349 0.04 -5.31 15.39
N GLY A 350 0.43 -4.52 14.37
CA GLY A 350 1.02 -5.01 13.14
C GLY A 350 2.52 -5.33 13.28
N ALA A 351 3.27 -5.12 12.19
CA ALA A 351 4.72 -5.33 12.20
C ALA A 351 5.43 -4.42 13.22
N PRO A 352 6.47 -4.90 13.89
CA PRO A 352 7.01 -6.26 13.85
C PRO A 352 6.35 -7.22 14.85
N TYR A 353 5.36 -6.81 15.59
CA TYR A 353 4.81 -7.49 16.77
C TYR A 353 3.80 -8.61 16.45
N TRP A 354 2.90 -8.38 15.47
CA TRP A 354 1.87 -9.32 15.02
C TRP A 354 1.00 -9.88 16.15
N ASP A 355 0.56 -9.01 17.08
CA ASP A 355 -0.34 -9.39 18.15
C ASP A 355 -1.77 -8.90 17.88
N GLN A 356 -2.63 -9.79 17.40
CA GLN A 356 -4.04 -9.52 17.14
C GLN A 356 -4.87 -9.32 18.41
N TYR A 357 -4.36 -9.75 19.55
CA TYR A 357 -5.02 -9.64 20.86
C TYR A 357 -4.62 -8.39 21.63
N ALA A 358 -3.61 -7.66 21.18
CA ALA A 358 -3.28 -6.37 21.77
C ALA A 358 -4.44 -5.39 21.63
N ARG A 359 -4.60 -4.50 22.60
CA ARG A 359 -5.60 -3.42 22.56
C ARG A 359 -4.97 -2.09 22.96
N GLY A 360 -5.65 -0.99 22.56
CA GLY A 360 -5.23 0.37 22.91
C GLY A 360 -5.00 0.52 24.40
N THR A 361 -3.83 1.05 24.76
CA THR A 361 -3.38 1.13 26.16
C THR A 361 -2.72 2.47 26.43
N ILE A 362 -3.05 3.08 27.55
CA ILE A 362 -2.41 4.31 28.04
C ILE A 362 -1.73 3.98 29.38
N VAL A 363 -0.42 4.22 29.47
CA VAL A 363 0.37 3.94 30.66
C VAL A 363 1.13 5.19 31.13
N GLY A 364 1.58 5.18 32.39
CA GLY A 364 2.37 6.27 32.97
C GLY A 364 1.54 7.49 33.35
N ILE A 365 0.23 7.37 33.51
CA ILE A 365 -0.65 8.46 33.95
C ILE A 365 -0.38 8.79 35.43
N THR A 366 -0.01 10.01 35.68
CA THR A 366 0.07 10.61 37.02
C THR A 366 -0.88 11.79 37.13
N ARG A 367 -1.05 12.36 38.32
CA ARG A 367 -1.91 13.53 38.48
C ARG A 367 -1.47 14.76 37.65
N GLY A 368 -0.20 14.81 37.23
CA GLY A 368 0.33 15.88 36.39
C GLY A 368 0.06 15.71 34.92
N VAL A 369 -0.42 14.53 34.48
CA VAL A 369 -0.76 14.27 33.06
C VAL A 369 -2.11 14.93 32.74
N ASN A 370 -2.15 15.71 31.67
CA ASN A 370 -3.35 16.39 31.17
C ASN A 370 -3.58 16.05 29.69
N LYS A 371 -4.62 16.61 29.08
CA LYS A 371 -4.99 16.34 27.69
C LYS A 371 -3.85 16.59 26.69
N TYR A 372 -3.02 17.60 26.92
CA TYR A 372 -1.90 17.92 26.00
C TYR A 372 -0.82 16.84 26.02
N HIS A 373 -0.55 16.23 27.16
CA HIS A 373 0.37 15.09 27.28
C HIS A 373 -0.18 13.86 26.54
N ILE A 374 -1.49 13.59 26.61
CA ILE A 374 -2.13 12.46 25.90
C ILE A 374 -2.09 12.71 24.40
N ILE A 375 -2.42 13.91 23.92
CA ILE A 375 -2.36 14.26 22.50
C ILE A 375 -0.93 14.09 21.98
N ARG A 376 0.05 14.63 22.73
CA ARG A 376 1.47 14.49 22.37
C ARG A 376 1.92 13.03 22.35
N ALA A 377 1.59 12.25 23.38
CA ALA A 377 1.93 10.83 23.47
C ALA A 377 1.30 10.01 22.31
N THR A 378 0.11 10.41 21.86
CA THR A 378 -0.54 9.80 20.70
C THR A 378 0.23 10.10 19.41
N LEU A 379 0.66 11.35 19.17
CA LEU A 379 1.50 11.68 18.01
C LEU A 379 2.86 10.97 18.08
N GLU A 380 3.52 11.00 19.25
CA GLU A 380 4.80 10.32 19.44
C GLU A 380 4.70 8.81 19.18
N SER A 381 3.55 8.17 19.48
CA SER A 381 3.34 6.74 19.27
C SER A 381 3.44 6.33 17.79
N LEU A 382 3.07 7.22 16.87
CA LEU A 382 3.20 6.97 15.43
C LEU A 382 4.68 6.87 15.04
N ALA A 383 5.49 7.79 15.56
CA ALA A 383 6.92 7.81 15.30
C ALA A 383 7.65 6.61 15.91
N TYR A 384 7.26 6.19 17.12
CA TYR A 384 7.82 4.98 17.73
C TYR A 384 7.52 3.72 16.94
N GLN A 385 6.28 3.53 16.48
CA GLN A 385 5.92 2.37 15.66
C GLN A 385 6.71 2.32 14.35
N VAL A 386 6.89 3.47 13.69
CA VAL A 386 7.72 3.56 12.48
C VAL A 386 9.18 3.22 12.79
N ASN A 387 9.71 3.69 13.92
CA ASN A 387 11.07 3.33 14.35
C ASN A 387 11.23 1.83 14.57
N ASP A 388 10.24 1.16 15.16
CA ASP A 388 10.27 -0.29 15.40
C ASP A 388 10.33 -1.06 14.08
N VAL A 389 9.56 -0.65 13.07
CA VAL A 389 9.59 -1.25 11.73
C VAL A 389 10.95 -1.03 11.06
N LEU A 390 11.50 0.19 11.14
CA LEU A 390 12.83 0.48 10.57
C LEU A 390 13.95 -0.28 11.29
N ALA A 391 13.86 -0.45 12.59
CA ALA A 391 14.79 -1.27 13.35
C ALA A 391 14.75 -2.75 12.89
N ALA A 392 13.55 -3.28 12.65
CA ALA A 392 13.38 -4.61 12.08
C ALA A 392 13.94 -4.71 10.66
N MET A 393 13.71 -3.71 9.81
CA MET A 393 14.29 -3.65 8.45
C MET A 393 15.82 -3.66 8.48
N LYS A 394 16.42 -2.87 9.36
CA LYS A 394 17.87 -2.86 9.55
C LYS A 394 18.40 -4.20 10.05
N ALA A 395 17.71 -4.83 11.01
CA ALA A 395 18.10 -6.13 11.54
C ALA A 395 18.06 -7.25 10.48
N ASP A 396 17.06 -7.21 9.58
CA ASP A 396 16.91 -8.21 8.52
C ASP A 396 17.86 -7.99 7.34
N SER A 397 18.10 -6.76 6.96
CA SER A 397 18.82 -6.42 5.73
C SER A 397 20.27 -6.00 5.95
N GLY A 398 20.62 -5.55 7.15
CA GLY A 398 21.89 -4.86 7.42
C GLY A 398 22.00 -3.49 6.73
N ILE A 399 20.96 -3.02 6.06
CA ILE A 399 20.94 -1.76 5.32
C ILE A 399 20.73 -0.61 6.30
N HIS A 400 21.52 0.45 6.14
CA HIS A 400 21.32 1.71 6.86
C HIS A 400 20.37 2.61 6.07
N LEU A 401 19.39 3.17 6.74
CA LEU A 401 18.49 4.17 6.18
C LEU A 401 19.26 5.46 5.92
N SER A 402 19.23 5.92 4.68
CA SER A 402 19.86 7.21 4.29
C SER A 402 18.95 8.40 4.59
N ALA A 403 17.67 8.26 4.29
CA ALA A 403 16.60 9.21 4.59
C ALA A 403 15.26 8.52 4.54
N LEU A 404 14.28 9.02 5.30
CA LEU A 404 12.89 8.59 5.22
C LEU A 404 12.08 9.63 4.43
N LYS A 405 11.54 9.24 3.29
CA LYS A 405 10.61 10.07 2.51
C LYS A 405 9.18 9.81 3.00
N VAL A 406 8.40 10.87 3.21
CA VAL A 406 7.08 10.76 3.86
C VAL A 406 5.99 11.40 3.04
N ASP A 407 4.81 10.81 3.07
CA ASP A 407 3.58 11.32 2.47
C ASP A 407 2.34 10.91 3.28
N GLY A 408 1.16 11.21 2.77
CA GLY A 408 -0.10 10.97 3.45
C GLY A 408 -0.48 12.10 4.41
N GLY A 409 -1.74 12.08 4.87
CA GLY A 409 -2.33 13.22 5.59
C GLY A 409 -1.60 13.65 6.86
N ALA A 410 -1.13 12.69 7.69
CA ALA A 410 -0.46 13.04 8.93
C ALA A 410 0.99 13.54 8.74
N SER A 411 1.56 13.40 7.54
CA SER A 411 2.88 13.98 7.22
C SER A 411 2.89 15.52 7.21
N ALA A 412 1.70 16.14 7.13
CA ALA A 412 1.54 17.59 7.24
C ALA A 412 1.91 18.12 8.63
N ASN A 413 1.83 17.28 9.68
CA ASN A 413 2.13 17.65 11.07
C ASN A 413 3.65 17.76 11.28
N ASN A 414 4.14 19.00 11.45
CA ASN A 414 5.58 19.25 11.58
C ASN A 414 6.16 18.75 12.91
N PHE A 415 5.36 18.76 13.99
CA PHE A 415 5.79 18.17 15.26
C PHE A 415 6.06 16.68 15.10
N LEU A 416 5.13 15.95 14.47
CA LEU A 416 5.28 14.50 14.21
C LEU A 416 6.50 14.24 13.33
N MET A 417 6.70 15.00 12.26
CA MET A 417 7.83 14.79 11.34
C MET A 417 9.18 15.07 11.98
N GLN A 418 9.28 16.11 12.81
CA GLN A 418 10.51 16.38 13.57
C GLN A 418 10.78 15.27 14.58
N PHE A 419 9.76 14.87 15.34
CA PHE A 419 9.90 13.78 16.31
C PHE A 419 10.24 12.45 15.63
N GLN A 420 9.66 12.19 14.44
CA GLN A 420 10.03 11.03 13.63
C GLN A 420 11.51 11.03 13.27
N SER A 421 12.03 12.18 12.79
CA SER A 421 13.46 12.33 12.47
C SER A 421 14.34 12.08 13.69
N ASP A 422 13.95 12.62 14.83
CA ASP A 422 14.65 12.43 16.09
C ASP A 422 14.69 10.94 16.51
N MET A 423 13.57 10.25 16.41
CA MET A 423 13.47 8.84 16.83
C MET A 423 14.28 7.90 15.94
N ILE A 424 14.26 8.09 14.61
CA ILE A 424 14.99 7.23 13.69
C ILE A 424 16.46 7.63 13.53
N GLY A 425 16.86 8.82 14.00
CA GLY A 425 18.22 9.34 13.89
C GLY A 425 18.65 9.58 12.44
N ALA A 426 17.71 9.87 11.55
CA ALA A 426 17.94 10.11 10.12
C ALA A 426 17.02 11.23 9.61
N PRO A 427 17.40 11.91 8.50
CA PRO A 427 16.54 12.94 7.90
C PRO A 427 15.19 12.39 7.47
N VAL A 428 14.12 13.19 7.67
CA VAL A 428 12.77 12.95 7.15
C VAL A 428 12.47 14.02 6.11
N SER A 429 12.17 13.61 4.88
CA SER A 429 11.92 14.51 3.75
C SER A 429 10.48 14.40 3.28
N ARG A 430 9.77 15.53 3.29
CA ARG A 430 8.40 15.65 2.79
C ARG A 430 8.41 16.34 1.42
N PRO A 431 7.81 15.76 0.36
CA PRO A 431 7.72 16.37 -0.95
C PRO A 431 6.63 17.45 -1.01
N CYS A 432 6.74 18.34 -2.01
CA CYS A 432 5.67 19.30 -2.34
C CYS A 432 4.42 18.59 -2.84
N CYS A 433 4.55 17.57 -3.68
CA CYS A 433 3.44 16.74 -4.13
C CYS A 433 3.25 15.56 -3.20
N VAL A 434 2.11 15.53 -2.49
CA VAL A 434 1.76 14.43 -1.57
C VAL A 434 1.04 13.27 -2.26
N GLU A 435 0.68 13.41 -3.53
CA GLU A 435 0.02 12.38 -4.35
C GLU A 435 1.04 11.42 -4.99
N THR A 436 1.96 10.94 -4.17
CA THR A 436 3.11 10.14 -4.61
C THR A 436 2.72 8.80 -5.20
N THR A 437 1.59 8.23 -4.77
CA THR A 437 1.04 6.98 -5.30
C THR A 437 0.64 7.13 -6.77
N ALA A 438 -0.19 8.11 -7.09
CA ALA A 438 -0.59 8.39 -8.47
C ALA A 438 0.62 8.84 -9.32
N MET A 439 1.51 9.64 -8.74
CA MET A 439 2.74 10.08 -9.40
C MET A 439 3.63 8.91 -9.79
N GLY A 440 3.75 7.89 -8.92
CA GLY A 440 4.54 6.69 -9.20
C GLY A 440 4.00 5.91 -10.39
N ALA A 441 2.68 5.74 -10.48
CA ALA A 441 2.04 5.13 -11.65
C ALA A 441 2.27 5.95 -12.93
N ALA A 442 2.17 7.28 -12.83
CA ALA A 442 2.47 8.18 -13.95
C ALA A 442 3.93 8.04 -14.41
N TYR A 443 4.89 8.01 -13.49
CA TYR A 443 6.30 7.85 -13.81
C TYR A 443 6.60 6.52 -14.50
N LEU A 444 6.06 5.41 -14.00
CA LEU A 444 6.20 4.10 -14.63
C LEU A 444 5.68 4.11 -16.08
N ALA A 445 4.48 4.68 -16.29
CA ALA A 445 3.91 4.79 -17.63
C ALA A 445 4.73 5.74 -18.52
N GLY A 446 5.09 6.90 -18.01
CA GLY A 446 5.83 7.92 -18.76
C GLY A 446 7.21 7.45 -19.21
N LEU A 447 7.91 6.65 -18.38
CA LEU A 447 9.18 6.02 -18.75
C LEU A 447 8.97 4.98 -19.86
N ALA A 448 7.93 4.16 -19.79
CA ALA A 448 7.65 3.14 -20.79
C ALA A 448 7.32 3.71 -22.18
N VAL A 449 6.68 4.88 -22.25
CA VAL A 449 6.34 5.55 -23.52
C VAL A 449 7.34 6.62 -23.94
N GLY A 450 8.40 6.83 -23.16
CA GLY A 450 9.44 7.82 -23.46
C GLY A 450 9.03 9.28 -23.22
N TYR A 451 7.98 9.52 -22.44
CA TYR A 451 7.58 10.86 -22.01
C TYR A 451 8.62 11.49 -21.07
N TRP A 452 9.10 10.71 -20.10
CA TRP A 452 10.37 10.94 -19.40
C TRP A 452 11.39 9.94 -19.91
N LYS A 453 12.63 10.41 -20.15
CA LYS A 453 13.66 9.61 -20.81
C LYS A 453 14.42 8.71 -19.86
N SER A 454 14.46 9.08 -18.58
CA SER A 454 15.27 8.38 -17.57
C SER A 454 14.72 8.58 -16.15
N LYS A 455 15.20 7.78 -15.20
CA LYS A 455 14.94 7.99 -13.78
C LYS A 455 15.47 9.34 -13.27
N GLU A 456 16.52 9.87 -13.86
CA GLU A 456 17.06 11.20 -13.53
C GLU A 456 16.05 12.30 -13.83
N ASP A 457 15.34 12.24 -14.95
CA ASP A 457 14.26 13.18 -15.26
C ASP A 457 13.16 13.14 -14.21
N VAL A 458 12.82 11.93 -13.73
CA VAL A 458 11.82 11.72 -12.67
C VAL A 458 12.33 12.28 -11.33
N VAL A 459 13.59 12.04 -10.97
CA VAL A 459 14.19 12.59 -9.74
C VAL A 459 14.19 14.11 -9.76
N ASN A 460 14.46 14.73 -10.92
CA ASN A 460 14.47 16.19 -11.07
C ASN A 460 13.08 16.82 -10.86
N ASN A 461 12.00 16.05 -11.09
CA ASN A 461 10.63 16.50 -10.82
C ASN A 461 10.25 16.39 -9.35
N TRP A 462 10.98 15.59 -8.56
CA TRP A 462 10.69 15.43 -7.14
C TRP A 462 11.21 16.63 -6.35
N GLN A 463 10.30 17.46 -5.86
CA GLN A 463 10.62 18.68 -5.13
C GLN A 463 10.34 18.50 -3.64
N ILE A 464 11.29 18.94 -2.81
CA ILE A 464 11.20 18.90 -1.36
C ILE A 464 10.44 20.13 -0.88
N ASP A 465 9.36 19.91 -0.10
CA ASP A 465 8.72 20.94 0.71
C ASP A 465 9.58 21.24 1.94
N ARG A 466 9.93 20.19 2.69
CA ARG A 466 10.70 20.33 3.92
C ARG A 466 11.49 19.08 4.27
N THR A 467 12.71 19.29 4.76
CA THR A 467 13.52 18.25 5.39
C THR A 467 13.64 18.53 6.89
N PHE A 468 13.34 17.51 7.70
CA PHE A 468 13.50 17.53 9.15
C PHE A 468 14.78 16.78 9.49
N ILE A 469 15.65 17.42 10.26
CA ILE A 469 16.95 16.87 10.65
C ILE A 469 16.91 16.46 12.12
N PRO A 470 17.49 15.30 12.52
CA PRO A 470 17.54 14.89 13.91
C PRO A 470 18.20 15.97 14.77
N GLY A 471 17.55 16.34 15.86
CA GLY A 471 18.03 17.35 16.82
C GLY A 471 18.00 16.90 18.26
N MET A 472 17.48 15.69 18.53
CA MET A 472 17.42 15.14 19.89
C MET A 472 18.76 14.44 20.22
N GLU A 473 19.23 14.69 21.45
CA GLU A 473 20.42 14.00 21.99
C GLU A 473 20.17 12.48 22.11
N ASP A 474 21.19 11.68 21.86
CA ASP A 474 21.08 10.21 21.85
C ASP A 474 20.53 9.63 23.15
N GLU A 475 20.97 10.16 24.32
CA GLU A 475 20.48 9.72 25.62
C GLU A 475 18.97 9.95 25.81
N ALA A 476 18.48 11.10 25.34
CA ALA A 476 17.06 11.43 25.39
C ALA A 476 16.24 10.54 24.47
N ARG A 477 16.73 10.29 23.25
CA ARG A 477 16.13 9.36 22.28
C ARG A 477 16.03 7.95 22.84
N GLU A 478 17.12 7.43 23.38
CA GLU A 478 17.14 6.09 23.98
C GLU A 478 16.20 5.97 25.18
N LYS A 479 16.09 7.03 26.01
CA LYS A 479 15.13 7.06 27.11
C LYS A 479 13.70 6.94 26.60
N CYS A 480 13.34 7.69 25.55
CA CYS A 480 12.02 7.62 24.93
C CYS A 480 11.74 6.20 24.39
N LEU A 481 12.68 5.61 23.66
CA LEU A 481 12.55 4.26 23.08
C LEU A 481 12.44 3.17 24.17
N ARG A 482 13.21 3.25 25.26
CA ARG A 482 13.06 2.35 26.41
C ARG A 482 11.67 2.43 27.04
N GLY A 483 11.15 3.67 27.20
CA GLY A 483 9.79 3.89 27.69
C GLY A 483 8.72 3.31 26.79
N TRP A 484 8.83 3.52 25.47
CA TRP A 484 7.95 2.95 24.47
C TRP A 484 7.96 1.43 24.50
N ASN A 485 9.15 0.80 24.44
CA ASN A 485 9.30 -0.66 24.49
C ASN A 485 8.70 -1.28 25.77
N LYS A 486 8.73 -0.54 26.87
CA LYS A 486 8.06 -0.95 28.11
C LYS A 486 6.54 -0.84 27.97
N ALA A 487 6.04 0.27 27.40
CA ALA A 487 4.61 0.53 27.24
C ALA A 487 3.93 -0.51 26.35
N VAL A 488 4.54 -0.87 25.22
CA VAL A 488 4.02 -1.87 24.27
C VAL A 488 3.74 -3.21 24.96
N LYS A 489 4.59 -3.63 25.91
CA LYS A 489 4.41 -4.90 26.62
C LYS A 489 3.11 -4.97 27.44
N TYR A 490 2.57 -3.83 27.86
CA TYR A 490 1.31 -3.79 28.60
C TYR A 490 0.07 -3.87 27.70
N ALA A 491 0.25 -3.74 26.38
CA ALA A 491 -0.82 -3.90 25.40
C ALA A 491 -0.98 -5.34 24.92
N TYR A 492 0.05 -6.19 25.09
CA TYR A 492 0.06 -7.56 24.58
C TYR A 492 -1.02 -8.45 25.21
N GLY A 493 -1.65 -9.25 24.37
CA GLY A 493 -2.57 -10.29 24.76
C GLY A 493 -3.82 -9.84 25.50
N TRP A 494 -4.09 -8.55 25.59
CA TRP A 494 -5.17 -7.99 26.40
C TRP A 494 -6.54 -8.65 26.15
N ALA A 495 -6.85 -8.97 24.90
CA ALA A 495 -8.14 -9.58 24.52
C ALA A 495 -8.09 -11.12 24.45
N ARG A 496 -7.07 -11.77 24.96
CA ARG A 496 -7.09 -13.21 25.13
C ARG A 496 -8.01 -13.55 26.29
N GLU A 497 -8.92 -14.48 26.06
CA GLU A 497 -9.68 -15.09 27.15
C GLU A 497 -8.72 -15.92 28.01
N GLU A 498 -8.84 -15.84 29.35
CA GLU A 498 -8.01 -16.58 30.30
C GLU A 498 -8.31 -18.09 30.25
#